data_4c5454389b13ad3cb88b642162fdba31
#
_entry.id   4c5454389b13ad3cb88b642162fdba31
#
_cell.length_a   1.000
_cell.length_b   1.000
_cell.length_c   1.000
_cell.angle_alpha   90.00
_cell.angle_beta   90.00
_cell.angle_gamma   90.00
#
_symmetry.space_group_name_H-M   'P 1'
#
loop_
_entity.id
_entity.type
_entity.pdbx_description
1 polymer ?
#
loop_
_entity_poly.entity_id
_entity_poly.type
_entity_poly.pdbx_seq_one_letter_code
_entity_poly.pdbx_strand_id
1 'polypeptide(L)'
;MTATPTIPKTMKAVVLTGHGGLDKLVYRTDMPVPSPAKGEVLIEVSACGMNNTDVWVRQAAYGTDEDPKAPSSWRRGGTTLTFPRIQGTDSVGRIVSVGAGVDAKRIGQRVMVDFSIYNAEDDSLADCDYIGHGRDGGYAEYLTVPAENAHVVRRGLTDAELATFCCAYLTGEHMLDRARVAAGERVLVTGASGGVGSGLVQLLRARGAIPYAVVGPGKEAAVKAIGAEAVVTRGKGDLAAEVAKATGGKPIDVVADLVAGPMFNDLLRILRAEGRYVTAGAIGGPVVQLDLRTLYLKHLEMHGSTQGTRGAFKRLVGYIEDGKINPILAATYKLSDFHKAQTDFMNKQFVGKLVVIPDAKWETAGKRSAA
;
A
#
# COMPACT_ATOMS: atom_id res chain seq x y z
N MET A 1 35.65 -11.78 3.47
CA MET A 1 34.79 -12.16 2.32
C MET A 1 33.64 -12.96 2.89
N THR A 2 32.46 -12.41 2.94
CA THR A 2 31.25 -13.15 3.33
C THR A 2 30.95 -14.14 2.20
N ALA A 3 30.80 -15.43 2.54
CA ALA A 3 30.46 -16.44 1.55
C ALA A 3 29.18 -16.05 0.81
N THR A 4 29.17 -16.13 -0.51
CA THR A 4 27.97 -15.93 -1.31
C THR A 4 26.91 -16.94 -0.84
N PRO A 5 25.71 -16.51 -0.43
CA PRO A 5 24.72 -17.44 0.06
C PRO A 5 24.34 -18.42 -1.05
N THR A 6 24.30 -19.70 -0.72
CA THR A 6 23.86 -20.73 -1.66
C THR A 6 22.36 -20.58 -1.88
N ILE A 7 21.96 -20.20 -3.09
CA ILE A 7 20.54 -20.07 -3.48
C ILE A 7 19.97 -21.45 -3.71
N PRO A 8 18.88 -21.87 -3.01
CA PRO A 8 18.25 -23.16 -3.20
C PRO A 8 17.56 -23.26 -4.57
N LYS A 9 17.26 -24.46 -5.02
CA LYS A 9 16.52 -24.70 -6.29
C LYS A 9 15.03 -24.43 -6.14
N THR A 10 14.49 -24.66 -4.93
CA THR A 10 13.07 -24.48 -4.60
C THR A 10 12.90 -23.58 -3.39
N MET A 11 11.74 -22.97 -3.28
CA MET A 11 11.36 -22.05 -2.22
C MET A 11 9.95 -22.35 -1.71
N LYS A 12 9.65 -21.83 -0.53
CA LYS A 12 8.30 -21.77 0.02
C LYS A 12 7.60 -20.48 -0.45
N ALA A 13 6.31 -20.63 -0.79
CA ALA A 13 5.48 -19.50 -1.22
C ALA A 13 4.00 -19.78 -0.94
N VAL A 14 3.20 -18.72 -0.85
CA VAL A 14 1.74 -18.79 -0.92
C VAL A 14 1.29 -18.45 -2.33
N VAL A 15 0.64 -19.41 -2.95
CA VAL A 15 0.25 -19.35 -4.36
C VAL A 15 -1.26 -19.18 -4.48
N LEU A 16 -1.69 -18.16 -5.19
CA LEU A 16 -3.07 -17.95 -5.59
C LEU A 16 -3.34 -18.80 -6.83
N THR A 17 -4.26 -19.78 -6.72
CA THR A 17 -4.56 -20.75 -7.77
C THR A 17 -5.78 -20.41 -8.62
N GLY A 18 -6.49 -19.35 -8.28
CA GLY A 18 -7.69 -18.88 -8.96
C GLY A 18 -8.44 -17.85 -8.14
N HIS A 19 -9.47 -17.25 -8.69
CA HIS A 19 -10.37 -16.39 -7.93
C HIS A 19 -11.23 -17.21 -6.95
N GLY A 20 -11.54 -16.62 -5.77
CA GLY A 20 -12.44 -17.25 -4.79
C GLY A 20 -12.11 -16.98 -3.33
N GLY A 21 -12.35 -17.96 -2.48
CA GLY A 21 -12.15 -17.92 -1.04
C GLY A 21 -10.69 -18.13 -0.63
N LEU A 22 -10.47 -18.31 0.68
CA LEU A 22 -9.13 -18.59 1.21
C LEU A 22 -8.56 -19.93 0.72
N ASP A 23 -9.42 -20.85 0.29
CA ASP A 23 -9.05 -22.15 -0.32
C ASP A 23 -8.21 -21.98 -1.61
N LYS A 24 -8.27 -20.82 -2.26
CA LYS A 24 -7.44 -20.50 -3.42
C LYS A 24 -6.01 -20.10 -3.10
N LEU A 25 -5.69 -19.90 -1.82
CA LEU A 25 -4.34 -19.59 -1.35
C LEU A 25 -3.68 -20.88 -0.82
N VAL A 26 -2.73 -21.37 -1.57
CA VAL A 26 -2.07 -22.66 -1.26
C VAL A 26 -0.61 -22.41 -0.85
N TYR A 27 -0.26 -22.81 0.37
CA TYR A 27 1.13 -22.81 0.81
C TYR A 27 1.89 -23.96 0.14
N ARG A 28 2.93 -23.64 -0.62
CA ARG A 28 3.78 -24.58 -1.37
C ARG A 28 5.21 -24.52 -0.84
N THR A 29 5.88 -25.66 -0.87
CA THR A 29 7.29 -25.80 -0.42
C THR A 29 8.25 -26.15 -1.56
N ASP A 30 7.75 -26.26 -2.76
CA ASP A 30 8.42 -26.80 -3.96
C ASP A 30 8.38 -25.83 -5.14
N MET A 31 8.09 -24.55 -4.91
CA MET A 31 8.09 -23.53 -5.96
C MET A 31 9.54 -23.29 -6.45
N PRO A 32 9.79 -23.19 -7.76
CA PRO A 32 11.13 -22.90 -8.24
C PRO A 32 11.57 -21.50 -7.80
N VAL A 33 12.84 -21.36 -7.38
CA VAL A 33 13.43 -20.02 -7.15
C VAL A 33 13.67 -19.37 -8.51
N PRO A 34 13.16 -18.15 -8.74
CA PRO A 34 13.35 -17.47 -10.02
C PRO A 34 14.80 -17.02 -10.21
N SER A 35 15.24 -16.94 -11.46
CA SER A 35 16.53 -16.35 -11.81
C SER A 35 16.34 -14.91 -12.29
N PRO A 36 17.18 -13.95 -11.87
CA PRO A 36 17.04 -12.57 -12.32
C PRO A 36 17.42 -12.45 -13.80
N ALA A 37 16.55 -11.84 -14.58
CA ALA A 37 16.79 -11.51 -15.99
C ALA A 37 17.77 -10.33 -16.12
N LYS A 38 18.12 -9.94 -17.36
CA LYS A 38 18.92 -8.75 -17.62
C LYS A 38 18.24 -7.52 -16.99
N GLY A 39 19.01 -6.76 -16.20
CA GLY A 39 18.53 -5.56 -15.50
C GLY A 39 17.76 -5.85 -14.20
N GLU A 40 17.63 -7.11 -13.78
CA GLU A 40 16.92 -7.48 -12.57
C GLU A 40 17.84 -7.89 -11.42
N VAL A 41 17.27 -7.93 -10.23
CA VAL A 41 17.88 -8.51 -9.03
C VAL A 41 17.02 -9.61 -8.46
N LEU A 42 17.64 -10.62 -7.82
CA LEU A 42 16.98 -11.60 -7.00
C LEU A 42 17.08 -11.15 -5.53
N ILE A 43 15.94 -11.03 -4.88
CA ILE A 43 15.83 -10.65 -3.47
C ILE A 43 15.44 -11.87 -2.65
N GLU A 44 16.20 -12.17 -1.60
CA GLU A 44 15.77 -13.03 -0.51
C GLU A 44 14.85 -12.21 0.38
N VAL A 45 13.56 -12.57 0.42
CA VAL A 45 12.52 -11.82 1.14
C VAL A 45 12.67 -12.05 2.65
N SER A 46 12.69 -10.97 3.40
CA SER A 46 12.68 -10.99 4.87
C SER A 46 11.28 -10.72 5.45
N ALA A 47 10.49 -9.91 4.76
CA ALA A 47 9.14 -9.55 5.19
C ALA A 47 8.30 -9.03 4.01
N CYS A 48 6.99 -9.23 4.05
CA CYS A 48 6.04 -8.69 3.07
C CYS A 48 4.75 -8.23 3.75
N GLY A 49 4.37 -6.96 3.55
CA GLY A 49 3.15 -6.37 4.12
C GLY A 49 1.90 -6.78 3.35
N MET A 50 0.77 -6.88 4.07
CA MET A 50 -0.52 -7.25 3.49
C MET A 50 -1.32 -6.02 3.05
N ASN A 51 -2.07 -6.15 1.97
CA ASN A 51 -2.87 -5.08 1.37
C ASN A 51 -4.28 -5.53 0.99
N ASN A 52 -5.22 -4.57 0.87
CA ASN A 52 -6.57 -4.87 0.38
C ASN A 52 -6.55 -5.39 -1.05
N THR A 53 -5.59 -4.97 -1.86
CA THR A 53 -5.45 -5.43 -3.25
C THR A 53 -5.27 -6.94 -3.33
N ASP A 54 -4.56 -7.55 -2.37
CA ASP A 54 -4.38 -9.02 -2.33
C ASP A 54 -5.73 -9.74 -2.16
N VAL A 55 -6.59 -9.21 -1.29
CA VAL A 55 -7.94 -9.76 -1.06
C VAL A 55 -8.84 -9.50 -2.26
N TRP A 56 -8.83 -8.28 -2.79
CA TRP A 56 -9.72 -7.88 -3.87
C TRP A 56 -9.39 -8.57 -5.18
N VAL A 57 -8.11 -8.77 -5.49
CA VAL A 57 -7.68 -9.58 -6.65
C VAL A 57 -8.12 -11.03 -6.48
N ARG A 58 -7.88 -11.63 -5.30
CA ARG A 58 -8.35 -13.00 -5.05
C ARG A 58 -9.88 -13.14 -5.20
N GLN A 59 -10.64 -12.15 -4.76
CA GLN A 59 -12.12 -12.14 -4.83
C GLN A 59 -12.65 -11.65 -6.19
N ALA A 60 -11.82 -11.37 -7.17
CA ALA A 60 -12.21 -10.76 -8.46
C ALA A 60 -12.96 -9.42 -8.32
N ALA A 61 -12.75 -8.69 -7.20
CA ALA A 61 -13.48 -7.45 -6.91
C ALA A 61 -13.12 -6.27 -7.84
N TYR A 62 -12.02 -6.38 -8.58
CA TYR A 62 -11.64 -5.43 -9.63
C TYR A 62 -12.23 -5.78 -11.01
N GLY A 63 -12.99 -6.86 -11.08
CA GLY A 63 -13.51 -7.41 -12.31
C GLY A 63 -12.62 -8.46 -12.93
N THR A 64 -13.20 -9.21 -13.87
CA THR A 64 -12.52 -10.23 -14.67
C THR A 64 -12.81 -9.99 -16.14
N ASP A 65 -12.10 -10.70 -17.02
CA ASP A 65 -12.34 -10.65 -18.45
C ASP A 65 -13.74 -11.14 -18.85
N GLU A 66 -14.34 -11.96 -18.00
CA GLU A 66 -15.64 -12.59 -18.25
C GLU A 66 -16.81 -11.74 -17.71
N ASP A 67 -16.55 -10.70 -16.91
CA ASP A 67 -17.57 -9.79 -16.41
C ASP A 67 -17.63 -8.48 -17.21
N PRO A 68 -18.57 -8.34 -18.17
CA PRO A 68 -18.67 -7.13 -19.01
C PRO A 68 -19.12 -5.88 -18.21
N LYS A 69 -19.60 -6.04 -16.97
CA LYS A 69 -20.04 -4.96 -16.11
C LYS A 69 -18.94 -4.46 -15.18
N ALA A 70 -17.88 -5.23 -15.00
CA ALA A 70 -16.77 -4.81 -14.18
C ALA A 70 -15.89 -3.82 -14.95
N PRO A 71 -15.67 -2.61 -14.43
CA PRO A 71 -14.69 -1.73 -15.01
C PRO A 71 -13.33 -2.43 -14.88
N SER A 72 -12.77 -2.84 -16.00
CA SER A 72 -11.50 -3.56 -16.10
C SER A 72 -10.33 -2.66 -15.71
N SER A 73 -10.27 -2.28 -14.45
CA SER A 73 -9.36 -1.25 -13.95
C SER A 73 -7.89 -1.68 -13.98
N TRP A 74 -7.61 -2.99 -13.98
CA TRP A 74 -6.24 -3.53 -13.96
C TRP A 74 -5.74 -4.07 -15.30
N ARG A 75 -6.47 -3.85 -16.39
CA ARG A 75 -6.04 -4.21 -17.74
C ARG A 75 -5.16 -3.17 -18.41
N ARG A 76 -4.44 -2.43 -17.64
CA ARG A 76 -3.49 -1.46 -18.16
C ARG A 76 -2.37 -2.22 -18.83
N GLY A 77 -2.04 -1.88 -20.07
CA GLY A 77 -0.98 -2.52 -20.81
C GLY A 77 -1.24 -3.96 -21.27
N GLY A 78 -2.48 -4.44 -21.20
CA GLY A 78 -2.84 -5.76 -21.67
C GLY A 78 -2.33 -6.93 -20.83
N THR A 79 -1.76 -6.70 -19.66
CA THR A 79 -1.39 -7.76 -18.72
C THR A 79 -2.61 -8.27 -18.00
N THR A 80 -2.99 -9.52 -18.27
CA THR A 80 -4.01 -10.24 -17.50
C THR A 80 -3.37 -10.99 -16.35
N LEU A 81 -4.04 -10.99 -15.20
CA LEU A 81 -3.66 -11.88 -14.10
C LEU A 81 -3.72 -13.34 -14.58
N THR A 82 -2.61 -14.03 -14.47
CA THR A 82 -2.52 -15.46 -14.80
C THR A 82 -2.34 -16.28 -13.52
N PHE A 83 -2.96 -17.46 -13.47
CA PHE A 83 -2.79 -18.41 -12.38
C PHE A 83 -1.89 -19.58 -12.78
N PRO A 84 -1.09 -20.12 -11.86
CA PRO A 84 -0.93 -19.70 -10.48
C PRO A 84 -0.14 -18.38 -10.35
N ARG A 85 -0.41 -17.59 -9.27
CA ARG A 85 0.26 -16.32 -9.00
C ARG A 85 0.70 -16.24 -7.54
N ILE A 86 1.93 -15.81 -7.28
CA ILE A 86 2.37 -15.40 -5.93
C ILE A 86 2.04 -13.92 -5.77
N GLN A 87 1.19 -13.59 -4.80
CA GLN A 87 0.85 -12.19 -4.48
C GLN A 87 1.87 -11.55 -3.51
N GLY A 88 1.60 -10.34 -3.04
CA GLY A 88 2.42 -9.60 -2.07
C GLY A 88 3.22 -8.47 -2.72
N THR A 89 2.80 -7.23 -2.44
CA THR A 89 3.37 -6.01 -3.01
C THR A 89 4.49 -5.43 -2.14
N ASP A 90 4.41 -5.55 -0.81
CA ASP A 90 5.22 -4.80 0.16
C ASP A 90 6.47 -5.58 0.58
N SER A 91 7.35 -5.87 -0.38
CA SER A 91 8.51 -6.72 -0.14
C SER A 91 9.72 -5.95 0.38
N VAL A 92 10.35 -6.52 1.41
CA VAL A 92 11.64 -6.08 1.97
C VAL A 92 12.55 -7.30 2.08
N GLY A 93 13.82 -7.12 1.77
CA GLY A 93 14.79 -8.22 1.84
C GLY A 93 16.20 -7.81 1.48
N ARG A 94 17.01 -8.81 1.09
CA ARG A 94 18.38 -8.58 0.65
C ARG A 94 18.59 -9.10 -0.76
N ILE A 95 19.33 -8.34 -1.57
CA ILE A 95 19.75 -8.78 -2.91
C ILE A 95 20.75 -9.92 -2.73
N VAL A 96 20.48 -11.08 -3.31
CA VAL A 96 21.34 -12.28 -3.24
C VAL A 96 21.93 -12.67 -4.59
N SER A 97 21.37 -12.15 -5.69
CA SER A 97 21.90 -12.33 -7.04
C SER A 97 21.47 -11.17 -7.93
N VAL A 98 22.23 -10.94 -9.00
CA VAL A 98 21.96 -9.89 -9.98
C VAL A 98 22.00 -10.45 -11.40
N GLY A 99 21.11 -9.97 -12.26
CA GLY A 99 21.11 -10.27 -13.69
C GLY A 99 22.15 -9.48 -14.45
N ALA A 100 22.34 -9.85 -15.72
CA ALA A 100 23.27 -9.14 -16.60
C ALA A 100 22.94 -7.63 -16.65
N GLY A 101 23.98 -6.79 -16.62
CA GLY A 101 23.86 -5.33 -16.65
C GLY A 101 23.61 -4.67 -15.30
N VAL A 102 23.49 -5.43 -14.22
CA VAL A 102 23.38 -4.88 -12.83
C VAL A 102 24.73 -5.03 -12.13
N ASP A 103 25.17 -3.98 -11.42
CA ASP A 103 26.41 -3.99 -10.65
C ASP A 103 26.35 -5.05 -9.53
N ALA A 104 27.30 -5.99 -9.54
CA ALA A 104 27.41 -7.05 -8.54
C ALA A 104 27.64 -6.51 -7.10
N LYS A 105 28.11 -5.27 -6.92
CA LYS A 105 28.20 -4.61 -5.61
C LYS A 105 26.85 -4.42 -4.92
N ARG A 106 25.77 -4.61 -5.65
CA ARG A 106 24.42 -4.59 -5.06
C ARG A 106 24.10 -5.83 -4.24
N ILE A 107 24.82 -6.94 -4.43
CA ILE A 107 24.64 -8.16 -3.62
C ILE A 107 24.92 -7.84 -2.14
N GLY A 108 24.01 -8.28 -1.27
CA GLY A 108 24.02 -8.01 0.17
C GLY A 108 23.28 -6.72 0.56
N GLN A 109 22.95 -5.83 -0.37
CA GLN A 109 22.16 -4.64 -0.06
C GLN A 109 20.79 -5.01 0.49
N ARG A 110 20.41 -4.35 1.59
CA ARG A 110 19.06 -4.38 2.15
C ARG A 110 18.19 -3.41 1.38
N VAL A 111 17.06 -3.90 0.88
CA VAL A 111 16.20 -3.12 -0.01
C VAL A 111 14.74 -3.19 0.37
N MET A 112 14.03 -2.12 0.09
CA MET A 112 12.58 -1.99 0.05
C MET A 112 12.16 -1.92 -1.41
N VAL A 113 11.12 -2.64 -1.80
CA VAL A 113 10.70 -2.77 -3.20
C VAL A 113 9.63 -1.76 -3.55
N ASP A 114 9.88 -0.94 -4.57
CA ASP A 114 8.81 -0.25 -5.30
C ASP A 114 8.03 -1.30 -6.10
N PHE A 115 6.78 -1.48 -5.74
CA PHE A 115 5.97 -2.55 -6.32
C PHE A 115 5.38 -2.23 -7.69
N SER A 116 5.46 -0.97 -8.13
CA SER A 116 4.93 -0.54 -9.43
C SER A 116 5.81 -1.05 -10.58
N ILE A 117 5.19 -1.63 -11.59
CA ILE A 117 5.87 -2.08 -12.82
C ILE A 117 5.58 -1.02 -13.89
N TYR A 118 6.56 -0.19 -14.16
CA TYR A 118 6.46 0.89 -15.14
C TYR A 118 6.79 0.35 -16.53
N ASN A 119 5.84 0.44 -17.46
CA ASN A 119 6.04 -0.01 -18.87
C ASN A 119 6.50 1.14 -19.77
N ALA A 120 6.47 2.38 -19.29
CA ALA A 120 6.94 3.57 -19.97
C ALA A 120 8.22 4.12 -19.32
N GLU A 121 9.05 4.83 -20.10
CA GLU A 121 10.24 5.51 -19.61
C GLU A 121 9.90 6.71 -18.72
N ASP A 122 8.74 7.33 -18.96
CA ASP A 122 8.18 8.39 -18.13
C ASP A 122 7.51 7.84 -16.86
N ASP A 123 7.08 8.73 -15.97
CA ASP A 123 6.36 8.39 -14.74
C ASP A 123 4.85 8.12 -14.96
N SER A 124 4.43 7.83 -16.21
CA SER A 124 3.04 7.54 -16.52
C SER A 124 2.58 6.25 -15.86
N LEU A 125 1.45 6.31 -15.18
CA LEU A 125 0.77 5.15 -14.60
C LEU A 125 -0.36 4.63 -15.51
N ALA A 126 -0.49 5.15 -16.73
CA ALA A 126 -1.54 4.75 -17.65
C ALA A 126 -1.38 3.29 -18.09
N ASP A 127 -0.13 2.83 -18.23
CA ASP A 127 0.25 1.48 -18.63
C ASP A 127 1.16 0.82 -17.58
N CYS A 128 0.75 0.89 -16.33
CA CYS A 128 1.50 0.39 -15.18
C CYS A 128 0.80 -0.85 -14.61
N ASP A 129 1.57 -1.91 -14.37
CA ASP A 129 1.15 -3.08 -13.60
C ASP A 129 1.83 -3.07 -12.22
N TYR A 130 1.73 -4.15 -11.47
CA TYR A 130 2.38 -4.24 -10.16
C TYR A 130 2.82 -5.66 -9.81
N ILE A 131 3.81 -5.73 -8.92
CA ILE A 131 4.36 -6.96 -8.35
C ILE A 131 3.30 -7.63 -7.48
N GLY A 132 3.06 -8.93 -7.70
CA GLY A 132 1.97 -9.68 -7.10
C GLY A 132 0.70 -9.77 -7.99
N HIS A 133 0.74 -9.14 -9.19
CA HIS A 133 -0.32 -9.22 -10.20
C HIS A 133 0.27 -9.59 -11.57
N GLY A 134 0.92 -8.70 -12.28
CA GLY A 134 1.54 -8.98 -13.59
C GLY A 134 2.79 -9.85 -13.50
N ARG A 135 3.40 -9.94 -12.34
CA ARG A 135 4.50 -10.86 -12.02
C ARG A 135 4.40 -11.31 -10.57
N ASP A 136 5.14 -12.37 -10.21
CA ASP A 136 5.14 -12.91 -8.86
C ASP A 136 5.66 -11.91 -7.81
N GLY A 137 5.06 -11.96 -6.63
CA GLY A 137 5.28 -11.04 -5.52
C GLY A 137 5.97 -11.69 -4.31
N GLY A 138 5.89 -11.00 -3.18
CA GLY A 138 6.68 -11.27 -1.99
C GLY A 138 6.09 -12.22 -0.96
N TYR A 139 4.94 -12.86 -1.22
CA TYR A 139 4.49 -13.96 -0.35
C TYR A 139 5.26 -15.25 -0.67
N ALA A 140 6.59 -15.12 -0.70
CA ALA A 140 7.56 -16.15 -1.03
C ALA A 140 8.90 -15.88 -0.32
N GLU A 141 9.80 -16.86 -0.34
CA GLU A 141 11.16 -16.68 0.18
C GLU A 141 12.06 -15.89 -0.77
N TYR A 142 11.76 -15.87 -2.07
CA TYR A 142 12.52 -15.14 -3.09
C TYR A 142 11.61 -14.50 -4.11
N LEU A 143 12.01 -13.33 -4.64
CA LEU A 143 11.38 -12.71 -5.80
C LEU A 143 12.41 -12.00 -6.69
N THR A 144 12.12 -11.86 -7.98
CA THR A 144 12.89 -11.01 -8.90
C THR A 144 12.16 -9.70 -9.17
N VAL A 145 12.91 -8.62 -9.23
CA VAL A 145 12.39 -7.29 -9.58
C VAL A 145 13.39 -6.55 -10.48
N PRO A 146 12.95 -5.57 -11.29
CA PRO A 146 13.88 -4.65 -11.94
C PRO A 146 14.79 -4.00 -10.89
N ALA A 147 16.06 -3.85 -11.19
CA ALA A 147 17.04 -3.34 -10.24
C ALA A 147 16.71 -1.92 -9.75
N GLU A 148 16.04 -1.13 -10.59
CA GLU A 148 15.57 0.23 -10.25
C GLU A 148 14.47 0.24 -9.19
N ASN A 149 13.67 -0.83 -9.09
CA ASN A 149 12.62 -0.98 -8.10
C ASN A 149 13.14 -1.39 -6.71
N ALA A 150 14.40 -1.81 -6.60
CA ALA A 150 15.03 -2.23 -5.35
C ALA A 150 15.76 -1.06 -4.69
N HIS A 151 15.12 -0.36 -3.77
CA HIS A 151 15.64 0.84 -3.10
C HIS A 151 16.35 0.50 -1.80
N VAL A 152 17.59 0.93 -1.67
CA VAL A 152 18.38 0.73 -0.43
C VAL A 152 17.80 1.60 0.68
N VAL A 153 17.60 0.99 1.86
CA VAL A 153 17.20 1.69 3.08
C VAL A 153 18.19 1.37 4.21
N ARG A 154 18.74 2.44 4.82
CA ARG A 154 19.79 2.35 5.84
C ARG A 154 19.28 2.56 7.25
N ARG A 155 18.10 3.20 7.41
CA ARG A 155 17.51 3.42 8.73
C ARG A 155 17.38 2.11 9.50
N GLY A 156 17.77 2.13 10.78
CA GLY A 156 17.80 0.97 11.69
C GLY A 156 16.44 0.42 12.12
N LEU A 157 15.47 0.36 11.19
CA LEU A 157 14.18 -0.31 11.36
C LEU A 157 14.31 -1.81 11.13
N THR A 158 13.42 -2.62 11.69
CA THR A 158 13.31 -4.05 11.34
C THR A 158 12.81 -4.23 9.92
N ASP A 159 13.02 -5.40 9.30
CA ASP A 159 12.48 -5.68 7.97
C ASP A 159 10.94 -5.71 7.98
N ALA A 160 10.35 -6.20 9.07
CA ALA A 160 8.89 -6.15 9.26
C ALA A 160 8.36 -4.72 9.37
N GLU A 161 9.07 -3.82 10.06
CA GLU A 161 8.72 -2.40 10.12
C GLU A 161 8.81 -1.75 8.72
N LEU A 162 9.86 -2.02 7.95
CA LEU A 162 10.01 -1.50 6.59
C LEU A 162 8.93 -2.00 5.64
N ALA A 163 8.48 -3.25 5.78
CA ALA A 163 7.42 -3.82 4.96
C ALA A 163 6.04 -3.17 5.22
N THR A 164 5.91 -2.25 6.16
CA THR A 164 4.67 -1.49 6.37
C THR A 164 4.51 -0.32 5.39
N PHE A 165 5.57 0.11 4.71
CA PHE A 165 5.56 1.36 3.95
C PHE A 165 5.16 1.20 2.47
N CYS A 166 5.70 0.21 1.74
CA CYS A 166 5.73 0.19 0.27
C CYS A 166 4.41 0.62 -0.40
N CYS A 167 3.42 -0.25 -0.48
CA CYS A 167 2.15 0.05 -1.17
C CYS A 167 1.35 1.13 -0.44
N ALA A 168 1.22 1.00 0.88
CA ALA A 168 0.32 1.86 1.65
C ALA A 168 0.76 3.34 1.61
N TYR A 169 2.03 3.61 1.84
CA TYR A 169 2.53 4.98 1.88
C TYR A 169 2.78 5.54 0.47
N LEU A 170 3.21 4.71 -0.50
CA LEU A 170 3.32 5.15 -1.88
C LEU A 170 1.95 5.59 -2.43
N THR A 171 0.91 4.79 -2.20
CA THR A 171 -0.46 5.15 -2.57
C THR A 171 -0.88 6.47 -1.91
N GLY A 172 -0.62 6.63 -0.62
CA GLY A 172 -0.90 7.88 0.10
C GLY A 172 -0.13 9.07 -0.46
N GLU A 173 1.17 8.93 -0.70
CA GLU A 173 2.02 9.98 -1.26
C GLU A 173 1.53 10.42 -2.64
N HIS A 174 1.15 9.46 -3.48
CA HIS A 174 0.60 9.76 -4.80
C HIS A 174 -0.79 10.42 -4.73
N MET A 175 -1.65 10.03 -3.78
CA MET A 175 -2.92 10.76 -3.54
C MET A 175 -2.67 12.24 -3.24
N LEU A 176 -1.67 12.53 -2.39
CA LEU A 176 -1.33 13.91 -2.03
C LEU A 176 -0.77 14.69 -3.22
N ASP A 177 0.02 14.04 -4.08
CA ASP A 177 0.49 14.66 -5.34
C ASP A 177 -0.68 14.95 -6.29
N ARG A 178 -1.57 13.97 -6.51
CA ARG A 178 -2.75 14.11 -7.38
C ARG A 178 -3.66 15.25 -6.93
N ALA A 179 -3.87 15.35 -5.62
CA ALA A 179 -4.66 16.43 -5.04
C ALA A 179 -3.86 17.73 -4.83
N ARG A 180 -2.59 17.79 -5.19
CA ARG A 180 -1.71 18.97 -5.05
C ARG A 180 -1.72 19.53 -3.62
N VAL A 181 -1.68 18.65 -2.62
CA VAL A 181 -1.74 19.07 -1.21
C VAL A 181 -0.54 19.93 -0.84
N ALA A 182 -0.82 21.12 -0.31
CA ALA A 182 0.17 22.09 0.12
C ALA A 182 0.25 22.20 1.66
N ALA A 183 1.34 22.82 2.15
CA ALA A 183 1.50 23.11 3.56
C ALA A 183 0.38 24.06 4.07
N GLY A 184 -0.09 23.84 5.29
CA GLY A 184 -1.17 24.61 5.91
C GLY A 184 -2.58 24.15 5.53
N GLU A 185 -2.78 23.36 4.49
CA GLU A 185 -4.10 22.85 4.11
C GLU A 185 -4.65 21.84 5.12
N ARG A 186 -5.96 21.87 5.32
CA ARG A 186 -6.71 20.93 6.16
C ARG A 186 -7.22 19.78 5.32
N VAL A 187 -6.74 18.59 5.62
CA VAL A 187 -7.06 17.39 4.86
C VAL A 187 -7.84 16.41 5.73
N LEU A 188 -9.04 16.05 5.29
CA LEU A 188 -9.85 15.02 5.93
C LEU A 188 -9.49 13.65 5.34
N VAL A 189 -9.02 12.74 6.16
CA VAL A 189 -8.64 11.36 5.76
C VAL A 189 -9.70 10.40 6.25
N THR A 190 -10.36 9.66 5.34
CA THR A 190 -11.25 8.56 5.74
C THR A 190 -10.49 7.25 5.85
N GLY A 191 -11.01 6.29 6.61
CA GLY A 191 -10.31 5.03 6.84
C GLY A 191 -8.92 5.22 7.46
N ALA A 192 -8.74 6.27 8.24
CA ALA A 192 -7.45 6.73 8.77
C ALA A 192 -6.73 5.74 9.69
N SER A 193 -7.39 4.67 10.13
CA SER A 193 -6.77 3.59 10.92
C SER A 193 -6.17 2.46 10.08
N GLY A 194 -6.45 2.41 8.78
CA GLY A 194 -5.88 1.41 7.86
C GLY A 194 -4.46 1.77 7.42
N GLY A 195 -3.81 0.88 6.65
CA GLY A 195 -2.44 1.09 6.18
C GLY A 195 -2.24 2.41 5.44
N VAL A 196 -3.03 2.66 4.38
CA VAL A 196 -2.93 3.92 3.60
C VAL A 196 -3.35 5.12 4.44
N GLY A 197 -4.46 5.02 5.20
CA GLY A 197 -4.98 6.14 5.97
C GLY A 197 -4.04 6.60 7.08
N SER A 198 -3.45 5.66 7.82
CA SER A 198 -2.46 5.98 8.86
C SER A 198 -1.15 6.53 8.27
N GLY A 199 -0.77 6.05 7.08
CA GLY A 199 0.31 6.62 6.29
C GLY A 199 0.02 8.07 5.86
N LEU A 200 -1.19 8.34 5.34
CA LEU A 200 -1.62 9.69 4.96
C LEU A 200 -1.53 10.69 6.11
N VAL A 201 -1.92 10.30 7.33
CA VAL A 201 -1.80 11.19 8.51
C VAL A 201 -0.35 11.63 8.71
N GLN A 202 0.61 10.72 8.60
CA GLN A 202 2.03 11.04 8.77
C GLN A 202 2.60 11.83 7.58
N LEU A 203 2.26 11.43 6.35
CA LEU A 203 2.71 12.10 5.12
C LEU A 203 2.21 13.55 5.06
N LEU A 204 0.97 13.81 5.50
CA LEU A 204 0.42 15.16 5.62
C LEU A 204 1.23 16.01 6.60
N ARG A 205 1.57 15.47 7.78
CA ARG A 205 2.45 16.16 8.72
C ARG A 205 3.84 16.42 8.13
N ALA A 206 4.41 15.44 7.43
CA ALA A 206 5.71 15.60 6.78
C ALA A 206 5.71 16.69 5.70
N ARG A 207 4.55 16.93 5.05
CA ARG A 207 4.33 18.02 4.07
C ARG A 207 3.91 19.34 4.71
N GLY A 208 3.75 19.41 6.04
CA GLY A 208 3.27 20.61 6.74
C GLY A 208 1.76 20.88 6.61
N ALA A 209 0.98 19.91 6.13
CA ALA A 209 -0.48 19.96 6.10
C ALA A 209 -1.10 19.49 7.43
N ILE A 210 -2.39 19.72 7.63
CA ILE A 210 -3.10 19.49 8.87
C ILE A 210 -4.08 18.32 8.68
N PRO A 211 -3.75 17.09 9.15
CA PRO A 211 -4.62 15.93 8.98
C PRO A 211 -5.75 15.89 10.00
N TYR A 212 -6.98 15.80 9.54
CA TYR A 212 -8.16 15.38 10.27
C TYR A 212 -8.52 13.95 9.88
N ALA A 213 -8.95 13.13 10.82
CA ALA A 213 -9.12 11.70 10.59
C ALA A 213 -10.55 11.23 10.86
N VAL A 214 -11.09 10.37 9.99
CA VAL A 214 -12.33 9.63 10.21
C VAL A 214 -11.99 8.15 10.41
N VAL A 215 -12.41 7.61 11.56
CA VAL A 215 -12.11 6.22 11.94
C VAL A 215 -13.37 5.46 12.38
N GLY A 216 -13.30 4.15 12.41
CA GLY A 216 -14.27 3.32 13.13
C GLY A 216 -14.11 3.43 14.65
N PRO A 217 -15.14 3.05 15.43
CA PRO A 217 -15.10 3.11 16.90
C PRO A 217 -13.88 2.35 17.49
N GLY A 218 -13.32 2.89 18.59
CA GLY A 218 -12.23 2.28 19.34
C GLY A 218 -10.83 2.49 18.79
N LYS A 219 -10.67 3.25 17.68
CA LYS A 219 -9.37 3.52 17.03
C LYS A 219 -8.90 4.98 17.18
N GLU A 220 -9.68 5.80 17.85
CA GLU A 220 -9.50 7.25 17.95
C GLU A 220 -8.16 7.62 18.59
N ALA A 221 -7.87 7.04 19.76
CA ALA A 221 -6.64 7.34 20.49
C ALA A 221 -5.38 6.96 19.71
N ALA A 222 -5.39 5.79 19.04
CA ALA A 222 -4.27 5.34 18.25
C ALA A 222 -4.00 6.25 17.04
N VAL A 223 -5.05 6.70 16.34
CA VAL A 223 -4.89 7.59 15.17
C VAL A 223 -4.52 9.03 15.62
N LYS A 224 -5.02 9.48 16.76
CA LYS A 224 -4.57 10.74 17.36
C LYS A 224 -3.08 10.71 17.69
N ALA A 225 -2.59 9.60 18.24
CA ALA A 225 -1.17 9.41 18.55
C ALA A 225 -0.25 9.37 17.32
N ILE A 226 -0.78 8.96 16.15
CA ILE A 226 -0.05 8.99 14.87
C ILE A 226 0.16 10.44 14.38
N GLY A 227 -0.62 11.41 14.87
CA GLY A 227 -0.45 12.81 14.53
C GLY A 227 -1.67 13.47 13.88
N ALA A 228 -2.85 12.85 13.90
CA ALA A 228 -4.07 13.53 13.47
C ALA A 228 -4.35 14.76 14.36
N GLU A 229 -4.76 15.90 13.77
CA GLU A 229 -5.13 17.12 14.48
C GLU A 229 -6.38 16.89 15.34
N ALA A 230 -7.38 16.23 14.75
CA ALA A 230 -8.54 15.71 15.47
C ALA A 230 -9.04 14.43 14.80
N VAL A 231 -9.81 13.64 15.54
CA VAL A 231 -10.36 12.37 15.07
C VAL A 231 -11.87 12.37 15.25
N VAL A 232 -12.59 12.03 14.18
CA VAL A 232 -14.05 11.87 14.13
C VAL A 232 -14.37 10.38 14.06
N THR A 233 -15.29 9.93 14.90
CA THR A 233 -15.75 8.54 14.90
C THR A 233 -16.92 8.38 13.94
N ARG A 234 -16.74 7.53 12.93
CA ARG A 234 -17.82 7.20 11.97
C ARG A 234 -19.03 6.60 12.71
N GLY A 235 -20.24 7.06 12.33
CA GLY A 235 -21.50 6.52 12.85
C GLY A 235 -21.95 7.13 14.18
N LYS A 236 -21.30 8.18 14.68
CA LYS A 236 -21.72 8.93 15.88
C LYS A 236 -22.52 10.22 15.57
N GLY A 237 -23.31 10.21 14.52
CA GLY A 237 -24.13 11.35 14.14
C GLY A 237 -23.89 11.82 12.71
N ASP A 238 -24.28 13.07 12.41
CA ASP A 238 -24.01 13.70 11.10
C ASP A 238 -22.54 13.97 10.92
N LEU A 239 -21.94 13.40 9.87
CA LEU A 239 -20.50 13.49 9.62
C LEU A 239 -20.05 14.94 9.43
N ALA A 240 -20.83 15.77 8.73
CA ALA A 240 -20.47 17.15 8.46
C ALA A 240 -20.44 17.98 9.75
N ALA A 241 -21.44 17.77 10.63
CA ALA A 241 -21.48 18.44 11.93
C ALA A 241 -20.30 18.02 12.83
N GLU A 242 -19.97 16.74 12.89
CA GLU A 242 -18.84 16.24 13.68
C GLU A 242 -17.49 16.74 13.14
N VAL A 243 -17.32 16.82 11.82
CA VAL A 243 -16.11 17.41 11.20
C VAL A 243 -16.05 18.90 11.48
N ALA A 244 -17.14 19.65 11.35
CA ALA A 244 -17.19 21.08 11.68
C ALA A 244 -16.79 21.34 13.14
N LYS A 245 -17.28 20.53 14.08
CA LYS A 245 -16.88 20.58 15.48
C LYS A 245 -15.39 20.30 15.66
N ALA A 246 -14.88 19.25 15.02
CA ALA A 246 -13.48 18.83 15.12
C ALA A 246 -12.51 19.87 14.55
N THR A 247 -12.93 20.62 13.51
CA THR A 247 -12.12 21.68 12.88
C THR A 247 -12.29 23.05 13.55
N GLY A 248 -13.19 23.19 14.52
CA GLY A 248 -13.59 24.50 15.07
C GLY A 248 -14.26 25.41 14.04
N GLY A 249 -15.04 24.83 13.12
CA GLY A 249 -15.71 25.54 12.02
C GLY A 249 -14.79 25.92 10.86
N LYS A 250 -13.52 25.56 10.89
CA LYS A 250 -12.59 25.83 9.78
C LYS A 250 -12.87 24.90 8.60
N PRO A 251 -12.79 25.39 7.36
CA PRO A 251 -13.11 24.60 6.18
C PRO A 251 -12.09 23.49 5.92
N ILE A 252 -12.52 22.41 5.28
CA ILE A 252 -11.67 21.35 4.75
C ILE A 252 -11.29 21.68 3.30
N ASP A 253 -10.01 21.69 3.01
CA ASP A 253 -9.44 21.96 1.68
C ASP A 253 -9.44 20.74 0.78
N VAL A 254 -9.10 19.58 1.36
CA VAL A 254 -8.98 18.31 0.64
C VAL A 254 -9.62 17.18 1.42
N VAL A 255 -10.30 16.29 0.73
CA VAL A 255 -10.73 14.96 1.24
C VAL A 255 -9.89 13.90 0.58
N ALA A 256 -9.15 13.13 1.38
CA ALA A 256 -8.44 11.92 0.95
C ALA A 256 -9.25 10.70 1.40
N ASP A 257 -9.98 10.12 0.46
CA ASP A 257 -10.98 9.09 0.74
C ASP A 257 -10.49 7.69 0.35
N LEU A 258 -10.65 6.75 1.29
CA LEU A 258 -10.32 5.33 1.13
C LEU A 258 -11.55 4.44 1.36
N VAL A 259 -12.72 5.04 1.63
CA VAL A 259 -13.92 4.33 2.06
C VAL A 259 -15.03 4.42 1.03
N ALA A 260 -15.28 5.60 0.49
CA ALA A 260 -16.40 5.88 -0.43
C ALA A 260 -17.77 5.45 0.15
N GLY A 261 -18.61 4.80 -0.65
CA GLY A 261 -19.90 4.27 -0.23
C GLY A 261 -20.83 5.34 0.33
N PRO A 262 -21.59 5.05 1.41
CA PRO A 262 -22.63 5.97 1.93
C PRO A 262 -22.11 7.35 2.37
N MET A 263 -20.82 7.48 2.71
CA MET A 263 -20.26 8.75 3.16
C MET A 263 -19.92 9.71 2.01
N PHE A 264 -19.91 9.25 0.76
CA PHE A 264 -19.38 9.98 -0.39
C PHE A 264 -19.99 11.40 -0.54
N ASN A 265 -21.32 11.51 -0.49
CA ASN A 265 -21.97 12.82 -0.66
C ASN A 265 -21.69 13.78 0.51
N ASP A 266 -21.58 13.27 1.73
CA ASP A 266 -21.23 14.09 2.89
C ASP A 266 -19.80 14.60 2.79
N LEU A 267 -18.87 13.77 2.29
CA LEU A 267 -17.49 14.18 2.06
C LEU A 267 -17.40 15.34 1.05
N LEU A 268 -18.22 15.33 -0.01
CA LEU A 268 -18.26 16.45 -0.96
C LEU A 268 -18.88 17.71 -0.35
N ARG A 269 -19.88 17.58 0.53
CA ARG A 269 -20.48 18.72 1.25
C ARG A 269 -19.51 19.37 2.23
N ILE A 270 -18.66 18.57 2.89
CA ILE A 270 -17.65 19.04 3.86
C ILE A 270 -16.57 19.91 3.19
N LEU A 271 -16.22 19.64 1.94
CA LEU A 271 -15.24 20.42 1.20
C LEU A 271 -15.68 21.90 1.08
N ARG A 272 -14.74 22.83 1.22
CA ARG A 272 -14.99 24.23 0.83
C ARG A 272 -15.23 24.35 -0.68
N ALA A 273 -15.65 25.53 -1.13
CA ALA A 273 -15.60 25.85 -2.56
C ALA A 273 -14.15 25.73 -3.06
N GLU A 274 -13.98 25.26 -4.30
CA GLU A 274 -12.68 24.93 -4.91
C GLU A 274 -11.89 23.88 -4.14
N GLY A 275 -12.58 23.05 -3.34
CA GLY A 275 -11.99 21.93 -2.62
C GLY A 275 -11.71 20.75 -3.54
N ARG A 276 -10.84 19.84 -3.09
CA ARG A 276 -10.40 18.68 -3.88
C ARG A 276 -10.74 17.36 -3.17
N TYR A 277 -11.35 16.47 -3.90
CA TYR A 277 -11.59 15.09 -3.48
C TYR A 277 -10.61 14.16 -4.19
N VAL A 278 -9.91 13.32 -3.46
CA VAL A 278 -9.04 12.28 -4.02
C VAL A 278 -9.35 10.93 -3.40
N THR A 279 -9.44 9.89 -4.23
CA THR A 279 -9.70 8.52 -3.77
C THR A 279 -8.71 7.53 -4.37
N ALA A 280 -8.33 6.53 -3.55
CA ALA A 280 -7.54 5.37 -3.95
C ALA A 280 -8.12 4.06 -3.42
N GLY A 281 -9.33 4.08 -2.90
CA GLY A 281 -10.01 2.90 -2.37
C GLY A 281 -11.48 3.16 -2.11
N ALA A 282 -12.26 2.09 -2.10
CA ALA A 282 -13.71 2.16 -1.95
C ALA A 282 -14.24 0.99 -1.10
N ILE A 283 -13.67 0.80 0.10
CA ILE A 283 -13.98 -0.34 0.96
C ILE A 283 -15.43 -0.33 1.47
N GLY A 284 -16.08 0.83 1.48
CA GLY A 284 -17.49 1.00 1.83
C GLY A 284 -18.46 0.84 0.66
N GLY A 285 -17.95 0.57 -0.54
CA GLY A 285 -18.70 0.36 -1.77
C GLY A 285 -18.18 1.25 -2.91
N PRO A 286 -17.92 0.67 -4.10
CA PRO A 286 -17.31 1.41 -5.21
C PRO A 286 -18.33 2.20 -6.04
N VAL A 287 -19.62 1.85 -5.96
CA VAL A 287 -20.69 2.51 -6.74
C VAL A 287 -21.36 3.56 -5.87
N VAL A 288 -21.30 4.81 -6.30
CA VAL A 288 -21.86 5.97 -5.59
C VAL A 288 -22.68 6.84 -6.53
N GLN A 289 -23.68 7.53 -5.96
CA GLN A 289 -24.47 8.53 -6.69
C GLN A 289 -23.84 9.90 -6.47
N LEU A 290 -23.69 10.69 -7.55
CA LEU A 290 -23.16 12.05 -7.51
C LEU A 290 -24.25 13.04 -7.94
N ASP A 291 -24.58 13.98 -7.06
CA ASP A 291 -25.31 15.18 -7.46
C ASP A 291 -24.35 16.18 -8.10
N LEU A 292 -24.41 16.30 -9.42
CA LEU A 292 -23.53 17.18 -10.19
C LEU A 292 -23.61 18.65 -9.75
N ARG A 293 -24.74 19.10 -9.16
CA ARG A 293 -24.87 20.47 -8.62
C ARG A 293 -23.87 20.70 -7.49
N THR A 294 -23.65 19.70 -6.63
CA THR A 294 -22.61 19.80 -5.59
C THR A 294 -21.23 19.99 -6.19
N LEU A 295 -20.92 19.29 -7.28
CA LEU A 295 -19.65 19.40 -7.97
C LEU A 295 -19.45 20.77 -8.61
N TYR A 296 -20.37 21.20 -9.49
CA TYR A 296 -20.14 22.44 -10.26
C TYR A 296 -20.39 23.72 -9.47
N LEU A 297 -21.38 23.78 -8.56
CA LEU A 297 -21.65 24.99 -7.77
C LEU A 297 -20.55 25.30 -6.75
N LYS A 298 -19.83 24.30 -6.30
CA LYS A 298 -18.67 24.46 -5.41
C LYS A 298 -17.34 24.45 -6.16
N HIS A 299 -17.33 24.33 -7.48
CA HIS A 299 -16.11 24.21 -8.30
C HIS A 299 -15.15 23.14 -7.79
N LEU A 300 -15.68 21.98 -7.38
CA LEU A 300 -14.87 20.89 -6.82
C LEU A 300 -14.06 20.19 -7.90
N GLU A 301 -12.87 19.74 -7.53
CA GLU A 301 -12.08 18.82 -8.34
C GLU A 301 -12.14 17.39 -7.75
N MET A 302 -12.22 16.40 -8.63
CA MET A 302 -12.20 14.98 -8.23
C MET A 302 -11.06 14.24 -8.92
N HIS A 303 -10.26 13.53 -8.12
CA HIS A 303 -9.08 12.81 -8.57
C HIS A 303 -9.15 11.33 -8.20
N GLY A 304 -8.93 10.46 -9.18
CA GLY A 304 -8.60 9.06 -8.92
C GLY A 304 -7.09 8.92 -8.71
N SER A 305 -6.69 8.01 -7.85
CA SER A 305 -5.28 7.69 -7.58
C SER A 305 -5.12 6.19 -7.38
N THR A 306 -4.01 5.64 -7.84
CA THR A 306 -3.59 4.26 -7.57
C THR A 306 -2.08 4.19 -7.63
N GLN A 307 -1.45 3.27 -6.90
CA GLN A 307 0.02 3.10 -6.91
C GLN A 307 0.74 4.44 -6.66
N GLY A 308 1.87 4.69 -7.34
CA GLY A 308 2.58 5.96 -7.33
C GLY A 308 3.71 5.99 -8.35
N THR A 309 4.28 7.17 -8.57
CA THR A 309 5.39 7.38 -9.50
C THR A 309 6.73 6.99 -8.87
N ARG A 310 7.77 6.75 -9.71
CA ARG A 310 9.16 6.56 -9.25
C ARG A 310 9.62 7.70 -8.34
N GLY A 311 9.24 8.95 -8.69
CA GLY A 311 9.56 10.14 -7.90
C GLY A 311 8.91 10.11 -6.51
N ALA A 312 7.65 9.68 -6.42
CA ALA A 312 6.94 9.53 -5.16
C ALA A 312 7.61 8.47 -4.25
N PHE A 313 8.02 7.32 -4.82
CA PHE A 313 8.72 6.29 -4.04
C PHE A 313 10.08 6.78 -3.52
N LYS A 314 10.85 7.50 -4.33
CA LYS A 314 12.12 8.10 -3.89
C LYS A 314 11.93 9.08 -2.74
N ARG A 315 10.89 9.94 -2.79
CA ARG A 315 10.55 10.84 -1.66
C ARG A 315 10.15 10.05 -0.42
N LEU A 316 9.36 8.99 -0.59
CA LEU A 316 8.98 8.10 0.51
C LEU A 316 10.21 7.52 1.22
N VAL A 317 11.18 7.00 0.47
CA VAL A 317 12.47 6.54 1.03
C VAL A 317 13.17 7.67 1.78
N GLY A 318 13.20 8.88 1.24
CA GLY A 318 13.75 10.05 1.92
C GLY A 318 13.06 10.35 3.25
N TYR A 319 11.72 10.32 3.31
CA TYR A 319 10.99 10.51 4.56
C TYR A 319 11.28 9.43 5.60
N ILE A 320 11.49 8.19 5.15
CA ILE A 320 11.88 7.08 6.04
C ILE A 320 13.28 7.34 6.60
N GLU A 321 14.26 7.64 5.76
CA GLU A 321 15.66 7.90 6.18
C GLU A 321 15.75 9.10 7.14
N ASP A 322 15.02 10.16 6.86
CA ASP A 322 14.95 11.37 7.70
C ASP A 322 14.17 11.17 9.01
N GLY A 323 13.50 10.02 9.21
CA GLY A 323 12.65 9.77 10.38
C GLY A 323 11.37 10.59 10.45
N LYS A 324 10.95 11.20 9.32
CA LYS A 324 9.71 12.00 9.24
C LYS A 324 8.44 11.18 9.33
N ILE A 325 8.54 9.89 8.97
CA ILE A 325 7.46 8.91 9.07
C ILE A 325 7.97 7.67 9.81
N ASN A 326 7.07 7.02 10.54
CA ASN A 326 7.37 5.86 11.37
C ASN A 326 6.48 4.67 10.99
N PRO A 327 6.99 3.43 11.14
CA PRO A 327 6.20 2.24 10.83
C PRO A 327 5.03 2.09 11.81
N ILE A 328 3.87 1.63 11.29
CA ILE A 328 2.73 1.27 12.12
C ILE A 328 2.47 -0.20 11.89
N LEU A 329 3.30 -1.01 12.53
CA LEU A 329 3.23 -2.47 12.50
C LEU A 329 2.26 -2.96 13.59
N ALA A 330 1.15 -3.56 13.18
CA ALA A 330 0.15 -4.07 14.11
C ALA A 330 0.45 -5.51 14.57
N ALA A 331 0.82 -6.38 13.64
CA ALA A 331 1.21 -7.76 13.95
C ALA A 331 2.03 -8.39 12.82
N THR A 332 2.74 -9.47 13.16
CA THR A 332 3.49 -10.31 12.22
C THR A 332 2.96 -11.74 12.24
N TYR A 333 3.06 -12.42 11.10
CA TYR A 333 2.65 -13.82 10.90
C TYR A 333 3.71 -14.57 10.12
N LYS A 334 3.86 -15.87 10.38
CA LYS A 334 4.67 -16.73 9.52
C LYS A 334 4.00 -16.89 8.16
N LEU A 335 4.79 -17.09 7.12
CA LEU A 335 4.26 -17.38 5.78
C LEU A 335 3.41 -18.65 5.77
N SER A 336 3.76 -19.66 6.57
CA SER A 336 2.95 -20.87 6.77
C SER A 336 1.60 -20.62 7.43
N ASP A 337 1.44 -19.51 8.18
CA ASP A 337 0.20 -19.14 8.86
C ASP A 337 -0.65 -18.14 8.04
N PHE A 338 -0.45 -18.09 6.71
CA PHE A 338 -1.02 -17.06 5.83
C PHE A 338 -2.55 -17.00 5.87
N HIS A 339 -3.25 -18.11 5.97
CA HIS A 339 -4.71 -18.14 6.09
C HIS A 339 -5.19 -17.40 7.34
N LYS A 340 -4.52 -17.60 8.47
CA LYS A 340 -4.79 -16.85 9.70
C LYS A 340 -4.50 -15.36 9.51
N ALA A 341 -3.37 -15.02 8.92
CA ALA A 341 -2.98 -13.65 8.64
C ALA A 341 -4.03 -12.92 7.79
N GLN A 342 -4.51 -13.57 6.71
CA GLN A 342 -5.51 -12.95 5.83
C GLN A 342 -6.90 -12.89 6.47
N THR A 343 -7.27 -13.84 7.32
CA THR A 343 -8.51 -13.79 8.13
C THR A 343 -8.48 -12.60 9.07
N ASP A 344 -7.41 -12.45 9.84
CA ASP A 344 -7.26 -11.32 10.77
C ASP A 344 -7.20 -9.98 10.02
N PHE A 345 -6.55 -9.96 8.84
CA PHE A 345 -6.54 -8.80 7.95
C PHE A 345 -7.95 -8.39 7.50
N MET A 346 -8.80 -9.34 7.12
CA MET A 346 -10.18 -9.07 6.70
C MET A 346 -11.07 -8.60 7.86
N ASN A 347 -10.83 -9.04 9.09
CA ASN A 347 -11.57 -8.64 10.28
C ASN A 347 -11.33 -7.17 10.68
N LYS A 348 -10.25 -6.53 10.20
CA LYS A 348 -9.94 -5.10 10.40
C LYS A 348 -9.91 -4.63 11.87
N GLN A 349 -9.56 -5.51 12.81
CA GLN A 349 -9.49 -5.20 14.25
C GLN A 349 -8.11 -4.64 14.68
N PHE A 350 -7.41 -3.96 13.79
CA PHE A 350 -6.06 -3.40 14.02
C PHE A 350 -5.95 -1.98 13.46
N VAL A 351 -4.86 -1.31 13.83
CA VAL A 351 -4.44 -0.01 13.26
C VAL A 351 -3.09 -0.21 12.57
N GLY A 352 -2.92 0.30 11.37
CA GLY A 352 -1.70 0.17 10.57
C GLY A 352 -1.68 -1.06 9.67
N LYS A 353 -0.60 -1.86 9.73
CA LYS A 353 -0.30 -2.94 8.79
C LYS A 353 -0.06 -4.28 9.49
N LEU A 354 -0.49 -5.35 8.83
CA LEU A 354 -0.05 -6.73 9.12
C LEU A 354 1.06 -7.12 8.14
N VAL A 355 2.03 -7.89 8.62
CA VAL A 355 3.20 -8.30 7.83
C VAL A 355 3.40 -9.81 7.94
N VAL A 356 3.68 -10.43 6.80
CA VAL A 356 4.03 -11.85 6.70
C VAL A 356 5.54 -11.99 6.57
N ILE A 357 6.11 -12.97 7.25
CA ILE A 357 7.54 -13.23 7.32
C ILE A 357 7.78 -14.68 6.85
N PRO A 358 8.67 -14.94 5.87
CA PRO A 358 9.11 -16.28 5.54
C PRO A 358 9.57 -17.05 6.79
N ASP A 359 9.17 -18.34 6.93
CA ASP A 359 9.41 -19.11 8.15
C ASP A 359 10.88 -19.15 8.55
N ALA A 360 11.79 -19.24 7.58
CA ALA A 360 13.24 -19.22 7.81
C ALA A 360 13.77 -17.89 8.37
N LYS A 361 13.00 -16.79 8.22
CA LYS A 361 13.38 -15.45 8.71
C LYS A 361 12.63 -15.05 9.99
N TRP A 362 11.73 -15.89 10.50
CA TRP A 362 10.86 -15.58 11.64
C TRP A 362 11.62 -15.04 12.85
N GLU A 363 12.72 -15.70 13.22
CA GLU A 363 13.52 -15.34 14.41
C GLU A 363 14.35 -14.06 14.22
N THR A 364 14.52 -13.58 12.99
CA THR A 364 15.45 -12.48 12.66
C THR A 364 14.76 -11.23 12.14
N ALA A 365 13.66 -11.37 11.40
CA ALA A 365 13.00 -10.25 10.71
C ALA A 365 12.40 -9.18 11.66
N GLY A 366 12.13 -9.53 12.90
CA GLY A 366 11.68 -8.64 13.97
C GLY A 366 12.83 -7.98 14.75
N LYS A 367 14.09 -8.31 14.48
CA LYS A 367 15.25 -7.73 15.17
C LYS A 367 15.77 -6.52 14.39
N ARG A 368 15.99 -5.40 15.07
CA ARG A 368 16.64 -4.24 14.46
C ARG A 368 18.07 -4.60 14.08
N SER A 369 18.46 -4.34 12.84
CA SER A 369 19.86 -4.44 12.44
C SER A 369 20.68 -3.41 13.24
N ALA A 370 21.84 -3.80 13.73
CA ALA A 370 22.82 -2.83 14.22
C ALA A 370 23.13 -1.83 13.10
N ALA A 371 23.12 -0.55 13.43
CA ALA A 371 23.39 0.54 12.51
C ALA A 371 24.83 0.48 11.99
#